data_f72db2060b8573d15eb6ebe694d19667
#
_entry.id   f72db2060b8573d15eb6ebe694d19667
#
_cell.length_a   1.000
_cell.length_b   1.000
_cell.length_c   1.000
_cell.angle_alpha   90.00
_cell.angle_beta   90.00
_cell.angle_gamma   90.00
#
_symmetry.space_group_name_H-M   'P 1'
#
loop_
_entity.id
_entity.type
_entity.pdbx_description
1 polymer ?
#
loop_
_entity_poly.entity_id
_entity_poly.type
_entity_poly.pdbx_seq_one_letter_code
_entity_poly.pdbx_strand_id
1 'polypeptide(L)'
;MKNIEIMDTTLRDGEQTNGVSFVPHEKLMIARMLLLDLNVDRIEVASARVSDGEKEAVTSICRWARRAGLLDRVEVLGFVDGTTSIDWITDCGCQTINLLCKGSERHCKFQLKKSLSEHVEDIKHSIAYAKERGVNVNIYMEDWSNGIKDNPDYVMAFVDALRNEGVIRFMLPDTLG
;
A
#
# COMPACT_ATOMS: atom_id res chain seq x y z
N MET A 1 -14.44 16.74 15.30
CA MET A 1 -14.90 16.22 14.01
C MET A 1 -13.80 15.31 13.50
N LYS A 2 -14.12 14.12 12.95
CA LYS A 2 -13.12 13.29 12.26
C LYS A 2 -12.80 14.00 10.94
N ASN A 3 -11.53 14.31 10.70
CA ASN A 3 -11.12 14.87 9.42
C ASN A 3 -11.20 13.77 8.36
N ILE A 4 -11.74 14.11 7.19
CA ILE A 4 -11.67 13.26 6.01
C ILE A 4 -10.30 13.51 5.38
N GLU A 5 -9.55 12.43 5.10
CA GLU A 5 -8.27 12.48 4.38
C GLU A 5 -8.48 12.04 2.93
N ILE A 6 -7.86 12.74 1.99
CA ILE A 6 -7.86 12.40 0.57
C ILE A 6 -6.51 11.76 0.23
N MET A 7 -6.57 10.58 -0.38
CA MET A 7 -5.41 9.88 -0.93
C MET A 7 -5.48 9.86 -2.45
N ASP A 8 -4.42 10.31 -3.11
CA ASP A 8 -4.27 10.21 -4.56
C ASP A 8 -3.42 9.00 -4.94
N THR A 9 -3.84 8.25 -5.96
CA THR A 9 -3.15 7.05 -6.47
C THR A 9 -2.76 7.18 -7.95
N THR A 10 -2.74 8.38 -8.49
CA THR A 10 -2.39 8.65 -9.90
C THR A 10 -1.06 8.02 -10.30
N LEU A 11 -0.05 8.11 -9.43
CA LEU A 11 1.31 7.63 -9.69
C LEU A 11 1.48 6.11 -9.54
N ARG A 12 0.49 5.41 -9.01
CA ARG A 12 0.49 3.95 -8.90
C ARG A 12 -0.64 3.33 -9.70
N ASP A 13 -1.90 3.53 -9.30
CA ASP A 13 -3.06 2.93 -9.94
C ASP A 13 -3.37 3.62 -11.28
N GLY A 14 -3.27 4.93 -11.32
CA GLY A 14 -3.45 5.71 -12.55
C GLY A 14 -2.46 5.32 -13.66
N GLU A 15 -1.22 4.99 -13.31
CA GLU A 15 -0.20 4.53 -14.27
C GLU A 15 -0.47 3.13 -14.83
N GLN A 16 -1.34 2.34 -14.19
CA GLN A 16 -1.76 1.04 -14.74
C GLN A 16 -2.76 1.18 -15.92
N THR A 17 -3.20 2.41 -16.21
CA THR A 17 -4.03 2.70 -17.37
C THR A 17 -3.26 2.47 -18.66
N ASN A 18 -3.88 1.77 -19.61
CA ASN A 18 -3.24 1.47 -20.91
C ASN A 18 -2.78 2.75 -21.63
N GLY A 19 -1.52 2.79 -22.02
CA GLY A 19 -0.90 3.94 -22.69
C GLY A 19 -0.41 5.05 -21.77
N VAL A 20 -0.51 4.88 -20.44
CA VAL A 20 0.08 5.79 -19.46
C VAL A 20 1.39 5.21 -18.94
N SER A 21 2.43 6.03 -18.94
CA SER A 21 3.73 5.69 -18.32
C SER A 21 4.45 6.99 -17.97
N PHE A 22 5.04 7.05 -16.78
CA PHE A 22 5.78 8.19 -16.29
C PHE A 22 7.26 7.85 -16.10
N VAL A 23 8.14 8.72 -16.53
CA VAL A 23 9.56 8.62 -16.16
C VAL A 23 9.80 9.16 -14.75
N PRO A 24 10.91 8.80 -14.08
CA PRO A 24 11.12 9.15 -12.66
C PRO A 24 10.98 10.64 -12.33
N HIS A 25 11.44 11.54 -13.22
CA HIS A 25 11.33 12.97 -12.96
C HIS A 25 9.90 13.50 -13.10
N GLU A 26 9.07 12.93 -13.98
CA GLU A 26 7.65 13.26 -14.10
C GLU A 26 6.88 12.84 -12.86
N LYS A 27 7.14 11.62 -12.33
CA LYS A 27 6.56 11.16 -11.06
C LYS A 27 6.89 12.13 -9.93
N LEU A 28 8.14 12.59 -9.83
CA LEU A 28 8.53 13.57 -8.83
C LEU A 28 7.78 14.91 -9.00
N MET A 29 7.62 15.40 -10.24
CA MET A 29 6.87 16.62 -10.50
C MET A 29 5.39 16.48 -10.12
N ILE A 30 4.75 15.40 -10.52
CA ILE A 30 3.35 15.13 -10.19
C ILE A 30 3.18 14.98 -8.66
N ALA A 31 4.06 14.24 -7.97
CA ALA A 31 4.03 14.11 -6.52
C ALA A 31 4.09 15.48 -5.81
N ARG A 32 4.90 16.40 -6.32
CA ARG A 32 5.00 17.76 -5.79
C ARG A 32 3.72 18.57 -6.02
N MET A 33 3.13 18.49 -7.21
CA MET A 33 1.85 19.14 -7.52
C MET A 33 0.73 18.61 -6.62
N LEU A 34 0.64 17.31 -6.44
CA LEU A 34 -0.36 16.68 -5.58
C LEU A 34 -0.23 17.13 -4.12
N LEU A 35 0.98 17.14 -3.57
CA LEU A 35 1.21 17.46 -2.16
C LEU A 35 1.27 18.95 -1.85
N LEU A 36 1.74 19.81 -2.77
CA LEU A 36 1.91 21.25 -2.53
C LEU A 36 0.78 22.09 -3.11
N ASP A 37 0.37 21.80 -4.35
CA ASP A 37 -0.59 22.66 -5.07
C ASP A 37 -2.04 22.21 -4.80
N LEU A 38 -2.31 20.89 -4.94
CA LEU A 38 -3.62 20.32 -4.61
C LEU A 38 -3.78 20.04 -3.11
N ASN A 39 -2.68 19.90 -2.39
CA ASN A 39 -2.64 19.63 -0.96
C ASN A 39 -3.47 18.41 -0.54
N VAL A 40 -3.41 17.31 -1.32
CA VAL A 40 -4.00 16.03 -0.90
C VAL A 40 -3.27 15.51 0.34
N ASP A 41 -3.95 14.78 1.19
CA ASP A 41 -3.37 14.35 2.48
C ASP A 41 -2.30 13.28 2.31
N ARG A 42 -2.47 12.38 1.33
CA ARG A 42 -1.53 11.26 1.07
C ARG A 42 -1.46 10.95 -0.42
N ILE A 43 -0.33 10.37 -0.84
CA ILE A 43 -0.14 9.88 -2.22
C ILE A 43 0.44 8.48 -2.20
N GLU A 44 -0.06 7.59 -3.08
CA GLU A 44 0.56 6.30 -3.37
C GLU A 44 1.34 6.42 -4.68
N VAL A 45 2.66 6.19 -4.61
CA VAL A 45 3.56 6.63 -5.69
C VAL A 45 4.06 5.50 -6.59
N ALA A 46 3.98 4.25 -6.15
CA ALA A 46 4.47 3.10 -6.90
C ALA A 46 4.01 1.78 -6.29
N SER A 47 4.21 0.68 -7.03
CA SER A 47 4.27 -0.67 -6.48
C SER A 47 5.72 -1.10 -6.29
N ALA A 48 6.03 -1.74 -5.16
CA ALA A 48 7.36 -2.24 -4.87
C ALA A 48 7.80 -3.29 -5.89
N ARG A 49 9.09 -3.31 -6.24
CA ARG A 49 9.74 -4.37 -7.03
C ARG A 49 9.31 -4.47 -8.50
N VAL A 50 8.67 -3.45 -9.05
CA VAL A 50 8.22 -3.48 -10.46
C VAL A 50 9.40 -3.27 -11.42
N SER A 51 10.21 -2.23 -11.18
CA SER A 51 11.35 -1.91 -12.05
C SER A 51 12.40 -1.03 -11.34
N ASP A 52 13.58 -0.90 -11.94
CA ASP A 52 14.61 0.04 -11.47
C ASP A 52 14.16 1.50 -11.60
N GLY A 53 13.39 1.82 -12.65
CA GLY A 53 12.81 3.14 -12.83
C GLY A 53 11.84 3.51 -11.70
N GLU A 54 11.01 2.56 -11.24
CA GLU A 54 10.17 2.76 -10.07
C GLU A 54 11.00 3.01 -8.80
N LYS A 55 12.09 2.24 -8.62
CA LYS A 55 13.00 2.44 -7.47
C LYS A 55 13.64 3.84 -7.48
N GLU A 56 14.06 4.31 -8.63
CA GLU A 56 14.61 5.66 -8.83
C GLU A 56 13.56 6.75 -8.52
N ALA A 57 12.34 6.59 -9.06
CA ALA A 57 11.23 7.51 -8.83
C ALA A 57 10.90 7.62 -7.35
N VAL A 58 10.65 6.50 -6.67
CA VAL A 58 10.32 6.47 -5.23
C VAL A 58 11.45 7.06 -4.40
N THR A 59 12.71 6.72 -4.69
CA THR A 59 13.87 7.27 -3.99
C THR A 59 13.94 8.79 -4.12
N SER A 60 13.67 9.31 -5.32
CA SER A 60 13.70 10.75 -5.59
C SER A 60 12.56 11.47 -4.88
N ILE A 61 11.34 10.91 -4.92
CA ILE A 61 10.16 11.44 -4.23
C ILE A 61 10.39 11.44 -2.71
N CYS A 62 10.83 10.33 -2.12
CA CYS A 62 11.08 10.23 -0.68
C CYS A 62 12.15 11.19 -0.20
N ARG A 63 13.24 11.33 -0.96
CA ARG A 63 14.31 12.30 -0.66
C ARG A 63 13.81 13.74 -0.67
N TRP A 64 13.00 14.10 -1.65
CA TRP A 64 12.37 15.42 -1.71
C TRP A 64 11.36 15.61 -0.58
N ALA A 65 10.43 14.67 -0.39
CA ALA A 65 9.38 14.75 0.63
C ALA A 65 9.97 14.86 2.04
N ARG A 66 11.08 14.16 2.33
CA ARG A 66 11.80 14.28 3.61
C ARG A 66 12.30 15.69 3.85
N ARG A 67 12.87 16.35 2.83
CA ARG A 67 13.35 17.75 2.94
C ARG A 67 12.20 18.75 3.08
N ALA A 68 11.05 18.42 2.52
CA ALA A 68 9.84 19.25 2.60
C ALA A 68 9.02 19.00 3.88
N GLY A 69 9.37 18.01 4.71
CA GLY A 69 8.58 17.63 5.90
C GLY A 69 7.26 16.92 5.56
N LEU A 70 7.19 16.24 4.42
CA LEU A 70 5.98 15.60 3.86
C LEU A 70 6.14 14.08 3.67
N LEU A 71 7.19 13.46 4.22
CA LEU A 71 7.49 12.04 3.97
C LEU A 71 6.40 11.11 4.52
N ASP A 72 5.75 11.49 5.59
CA ASP A 72 4.62 10.79 6.21
C ASP A 72 3.37 10.72 5.32
N ARG A 73 3.33 11.53 4.26
CA ARG A 73 2.24 11.58 3.26
C ARG A 73 2.55 10.73 2.01
N VAL A 74 3.72 10.09 1.95
CA VAL A 74 4.14 9.26 0.80
C VAL A 74 4.04 7.79 1.16
N GLU A 75 3.28 7.04 0.38
CA GLU A 75 3.01 5.62 0.58
C GLU A 75 3.38 4.81 -0.67
N VAL A 76 3.75 3.55 -0.48
CA VAL A 76 4.10 2.61 -1.56
C VAL A 76 3.34 1.31 -1.37
N LEU A 77 2.75 0.79 -2.44
CA LEU A 77 2.14 -0.53 -2.45
C LEU A 77 3.22 -1.61 -2.36
N GLY A 78 3.05 -2.55 -1.46
CA GLY A 78 3.93 -3.71 -1.32
C GLY A 78 3.16 -5.00 -1.15
N PHE A 79 3.87 -6.12 -1.15
CA PHE A 79 3.29 -7.45 -1.17
C PHE A 79 3.61 -8.22 0.11
N VAL A 80 2.78 -9.23 0.42
CA VAL A 80 3.04 -10.21 1.47
C VAL A 80 4.02 -11.24 0.92
N ASP A 81 5.30 -10.87 0.87
CA ASP A 81 6.40 -11.63 0.24
C ASP A 81 7.60 -11.83 1.17
N GLY A 82 7.31 -12.01 2.46
CA GLY A 82 8.30 -12.08 3.54
C GLY A 82 8.82 -10.69 3.87
N THR A 83 10.08 -10.42 3.57
CA THR A 83 10.74 -9.13 3.88
C THR A 83 10.99 -8.27 2.64
N THR A 84 10.86 -8.85 1.45
CA THR A 84 11.42 -8.30 0.22
C THR A 84 10.82 -6.95 -0.17
N SER A 85 9.50 -6.79 -0.12
CA SER A 85 8.85 -5.50 -0.39
C SER A 85 9.20 -4.46 0.67
N ILE A 86 9.31 -4.85 1.94
CA ILE A 86 9.66 -3.95 3.05
C ILE A 86 11.09 -3.47 2.89
N ASP A 87 12.04 -4.36 2.58
CA ASP A 87 13.43 -3.98 2.33
C ASP A 87 13.54 -3.02 1.14
N TRP A 88 12.84 -3.32 0.03
CA TRP A 88 12.82 -2.44 -1.14
C TRP A 88 12.32 -1.03 -0.81
N ILE A 89 11.22 -0.94 -0.04
CA ILE A 89 10.60 0.33 0.38
C ILE A 89 11.54 1.11 1.30
N THR A 90 12.19 0.41 2.25
CA THR A 90 13.16 0.98 3.19
C THR A 90 14.38 1.52 2.44
N ASP A 91 14.91 0.77 1.48
CA ASP A 91 16.02 1.18 0.62
C ASP A 91 15.71 2.48 -0.14
N CYS A 92 14.46 2.67 -0.59
CA CYS A 92 14.01 3.91 -1.22
C CYS A 92 13.85 5.07 -0.23
N GLY A 93 13.90 4.80 1.07
CA GLY A 93 13.71 5.79 2.14
C GLY A 93 12.25 6.12 2.41
N CYS A 94 11.28 5.34 1.94
CA CYS A 94 9.88 5.46 2.29
C CYS A 94 9.62 4.88 3.68
N GLN A 95 8.58 5.37 4.36
CA GLN A 95 8.24 4.99 5.73
C GLN A 95 6.84 4.40 5.88
N THR A 96 6.10 4.23 4.79
CA THR A 96 4.75 3.66 4.85
C THR A 96 4.53 2.69 3.69
N ILE A 97 4.15 1.46 4.04
CA ILE A 97 3.76 0.41 3.10
C ILE A 97 2.24 0.24 3.12
N ASN A 98 1.64 0.17 1.92
CA ASN A 98 0.29 -0.34 1.70
C ASN A 98 0.41 -1.82 1.35
N LEU A 99 0.27 -2.69 2.34
CA LEU A 99 0.48 -4.13 2.20
C LEU A 99 -0.72 -4.78 1.53
N LEU A 100 -0.55 -5.28 0.31
CA LEU A 100 -1.61 -5.89 -0.48
C LEU A 100 -1.94 -7.29 0.06
N CYS A 101 -3.14 -7.41 0.62
CA CYS A 101 -3.69 -8.64 1.20
C CYS A 101 -4.98 -9.03 0.49
N LYS A 102 -5.39 -10.29 0.58
CA LYS A 102 -6.63 -10.76 -0.03
C LYS A 102 -7.82 -10.51 0.90
N GLY A 103 -8.70 -9.59 0.50
CA GLY A 103 -9.90 -9.21 1.24
C GLY A 103 -11.10 -10.13 1.01
N SER A 104 -11.02 -11.09 0.06
CA SER A 104 -12.04 -12.09 -0.18
C SER A 104 -11.52 -13.50 0.04
N GLU A 105 -12.39 -14.39 0.58
CA GLU A 105 -12.07 -15.81 0.74
C GLU A 105 -11.74 -16.47 -0.60
N ARG A 106 -12.45 -16.07 -1.66
CA ARG A 106 -12.23 -16.54 -3.01
C ARG A 106 -10.80 -16.28 -3.49
N HIS A 107 -10.31 -15.05 -3.36
CA HIS A 107 -8.94 -14.72 -3.77
C HIS A 107 -7.90 -15.39 -2.89
N CYS A 108 -8.14 -15.50 -1.58
CA CYS A 108 -7.23 -16.22 -0.68
C CYS A 108 -7.11 -17.69 -1.07
N LYS A 109 -8.22 -18.39 -1.28
CA LYS A 109 -8.23 -19.81 -1.65
C LYS A 109 -7.68 -20.09 -3.05
N PHE A 110 -8.10 -19.32 -4.06
CA PHE A 110 -7.79 -19.66 -5.47
C PHE A 110 -6.51 -19.03 -5.99
N GLN A 111 -6.16 -17.82 -5.55
CA GLN A 111 -4.94 -17.15 -5.98
C GLN A 111 -3.75 -17.51 -5.09
N LEU A 112 -3.91 -17.43 -3.75
CA LEU A 112 -2.82 -17.76 -2.81
C LEU A 112 -2.75 -19.26 -2.49
N LYS A 113 -3.85 -20.00 -2.67
CA LYS A 113 -4.00 -21.40 -2.25
C LYS A 113 -3.76 -21.59 -0.74
N LYS A 114 -4.23 -20.62 0.07
CA LYS A 114 -4.07 -20.56 1.52
C LYS A 114 -5.42 -20.48 2.23
N SER A 115 -5.44 -20.97 3.46
CA SER A 115 -6.49 -20.67 4.42
C SER A 115 -6.36 -19.23 4.95
N LEU A 116 -7.41 -18.73 5.61
CA LEU A 116 -7.36 -17.45 6.31
C LEU A 116 -6.22 -17.41 7.34
N SER A 117 -6.08 -18.47 8.13
CA SER A 117 -5.07 -18.55 9.19
C SER A 117 -3.65 -18.43 8.63
N GLU A 118 -3.33 -19.18 7.57
CA GLU A 118 -2.02 -19.14 6.92
C GLU A 118 -1.73 -17.75 6.32
N HIS A 119 -2.74 -17.12 5.68
CA HIS A 119 -2.58 -15.79 5.13
C HIS A 119 -2.37 -14.73 6.22
N VAL A 120 -3.12 -14.82 7.32
CA VAL A 120 -2.97 -13.93 8.48
C VAL A 120 -1.58 -14.08 9.12
N GLU A 121 -1.04 -15.28 9.25
CA GLU A 121 0.31 -15.49 9.79
C GLU A 121 1.39 -14.84 8.91
N ASP A 122 1.30 -14.98 7.59
CA ASP A 122 2.23 -14.31 6.67
C ASP A 122 2.17 -12.79 6.81
N ILE A 123 0.94 -12.24 6.94
CA ILE A 123 0.73 -10.80 7.13
C ILE A 123 1.33 -10.34 8.47
N LYS A 124 1.09 -11.07 9.55
CA LYS A 124 1.66 -10.75 10.88
C LYS A 124 3.18 -10.77 10.86
N HIS A 125 3.77 -11.74 10.17
CA HIS A 125 5.22 -11.77 9.98
C HIS A 125 5.73 -10.51 9.26
N SER A 126 5.07 -10.12 8.19
CA SER A 126 5.41 -8.88 7.46
C SER A 126 5.23 -7.63 8.31
N ILE A 127 4.14 -7.55 9.10
CA ILE A 127 3.90 -6.42 10.03
C ILE A 127 5.00 -6.35 11.10
N ALA A 128 5.37 -7.48 11.71
CA ALA A 128 6.42 -7.53 12.72
C ALA A 128 7.76 -7.02 12.15
N TYR A 129 8.14 -7.51 10.97
CA TYR A 129 9.36 -7.06 10.30
C TYR A 129 9.32 -5.57 9.92
N ALA A 130 8.18 -5.08 9.41
CA ALA A 130 8.02 -3.66 9.11
C ALA A 130 8.23 -2.78 10.35
N LYS A 131 7.68 -3.19 11.51
CA LYS A 131 7.89 -2.50 12.79
C LYS A 131 9.36 -2.45 13.19
N GLU A 132 10.10 -3.55 13.06
CA GLU A 132 11.55 -3.59 13.35
C GLU A 132 12.33 -2.62 12.46
N ARG A 133 11.86 -2.38 11.24
CA ARG A 133 12.45 -1.45 10.27
C ARG A 133 11.93 -0.01 10.39
N GLY A 134 11.00 0.25 11.33
CA GLY A 134 10.39 1.57 11.52
C GLY A 134 9.44 1.98 10.38
N VAL A 135 8.84 0.98 9.70
CA VAL A 135 7.90 1.18 8.60
C VAL A 135 6.46 1.06 9.10
N ASN A 136 5.65 2.05 8.80
CA ASN A 136 4.21 2.06 9.04
C ASN A 136 3.49 1.11 8.07
N VAL A 137 2.45 0.41 8.55
CA VAL A 137 1.71 -0.55 7.74
C VAL A 137 0.25 -0.17 7.63
N ASN A 138 -0.23 -0.01 6.40
CA ASN A 138 -1.64 -0.05 6.03
C ASN A 138 -1.94 -1.41 5.41
N ILE A 139 -3.17 -1.91 5.54
CA ILE A 139 -3.63 -3.16 4.92
C ILE A 139 -4.58 -2.83 3.78
N TYR A 140 -4.22 -3.22 2.56
CA TYR A 140 -5.11 -3.24 1.40
C TYR A 140 -5.86 -4.58 1.36
N MET A 141 -7.18 -4.54 1.46
CA MET A 141 -8.04 -5.73 1.40
C MET A 141 -8.55 -5.90 -0.03
N GLU A 142 -7.69 -6.36 -0.95
CA GLU A 142 -8.04 -6.57 -2.36
C GLU A 142 -9.30 -7.42 -2.50
N ASP A 143 -10.21 -7.01 -3.40
CA ASP A 143 -11.52 -7.65 -3.64
C ASP A 143 -12.46 -7.62 -2.41
N TRP A 144 -12.32 -6.57 -1.56
CA TRP A 144 -13.11 -6.44 -0.35
C TRP A 144 -14.63 -6.39 -0.64
N SER A 145 -15.06 -5.68 -1.68
CA SER A 145 -16.48 -5.51 -2.03
C SER A 145 -17.16 -6.85 -2.29
N ASN A 146 -16.53 -7.74 -3.04
CA ASN A 146 -17.01 -9.10 -3.23
C ASN A 146 -16.85 -9.93 -1.95
N GLY A 147 -15.73 -9.78 -1.25
CA GLY A 147 -15.48 -10.48 0.00
C GLY A 147 -16.58 -10.27 1.03
N ILE A 148 -16.95 -9.01 1.30
CA ILE A 148 -18.01 -8.69 2.29
C ILE A 148 -19.40 -9.12 1.82
N LYS A 149 -19.64 -9.13 0.51
CA LYS A 149 -20.91 -9.59 -0.08
C LYS A 149 -21.05 -11.11 -0.02
N ASP A 150 -19.99 -11.84 -0.34
CA ASP A 150 -20.01 -13.29 -0.47
C ASP A 150 -19.83 -14.01 0.89
N ASN A 151 -18.92 -13.51 1.74
CA ASN A 151 -18.63 -14.10 3.05
C ASN A 151 -18.20 -13.01 4.05
N PRO A 152 -19.15 -12.29 4.68
CA PRO A 152 -18.84 -11.25 5.65
C PRO A 152 -18.08 -11.78 6.88
N ASP A 153 -18.33 -13.01 7.30
CA ASP A 153 -17.65 -13.62 8.45
C ASP A 153 -16.16 -13.79 8.20
N TYR A 154 -15.77 -14.16 6.97
CA TYR A 154 -14.37 -14.21 6.56
C TYR A 154 -13.71 -12.83 6.67
N VAL A 155 -14.35 -11.79 6.15
CA VAL A 155 -13.82 -10.43 6.16
C VAL A 155 -13.67 -9.91 7.58
N MET A 156 -14.67 -10.14 8.43
CA MET A 156 -14.62 -9.71 9.83
C MET A 156 -13.56 -10.47 10.62
N ALA A 157 -13.42 -11.78 10.41
CA ALA A 157 -12.37 -12.59 11.03
C ALA A 157 -10.96 -12.13 10.61
N PHE A 158 -10.78 -11.75 9.32
CA PHE A 158 -9.54 -11.16 8.83
C PHE A 158 -9.19 -9.86 9.56
N VAL A 159 -10.15 -8.92 9.65
CA VAL A 159 -9.96 -7.63 10.35
C VAL A 159 -9.67 -7.84 11.83
N ASP A 160 -10.45 -8.70 12.50
CA ASP A 160 -10.29 -8.99 13.94
C ASP A 160 -8.91 -9.59 14.26
N ALA A 161 -8.38 -10.42 13.37
CA ALA A 161 -7.07 -11.03 13.53
C ALA A 161 -5.90 -10.01 13.43
N LEU A 162 -6.10 -8.87 12.75
CA LEU A 162 -5.05 -7.89 12.45
C LEU A 162 -5.22 -6.54 13.13
N ARG A 163 -6.41 -6.17 13.63
CA ARG A 163 -6.69 -4.83 14.18
C ARG A 163 -5.81 -4.42 15.36
N ASN A 164 -5.25 -5.38 16.10
CA ASN A 164 -4.38 -5.13 17.24
C ASN A 164 -2.88 -5.26 16.91
N GLU A 165 -2.54 -5.53 15.65
CA GLU A 165 -1.16 -5.72 15.20
C GLU A 165 -0.42 -4.40 14.89
N GLY A 166 -1.02 -3.24 15.23
CA GLY A 166 -0.41 -1.92 14.97
C GLY A 166 -0.56 -1.46 13.52
N VAL A 167 -1.57 -1.95 12.83
CA VAL A 167 -2.00 -1.47 11.52
C VAL A 167 -2.60 -0.07 11.67
N ILE A 168 -2.18 0.87 10.81
CA ILE A 168 -2.68 2.25 10.86
C ILE A 168 -4.07 2.35 10.21
N ARG A 169 -4.24 1.68 9.04
CA ARG A 169 -5.49 1.74 8.25
C ARG A 169 -5.80 0.40 7.64
N PHE A 170 -7.10 0.09 7.55
CA PHE A 170 -7.64 -0.91 6.63
C PHE A 170 -8.23 -0.17 5.44
N MET A 171 -7.74 -0.48 4.25
CA MET A 171 -8.15 0.10 2.99
C MET A 171 -9.03 -0.91 2.25
N LEU A 172 -10.17 -0.45 1.76
CA LEU A 172 -11.28 -1.29 1.28
C LEU A 172 -11.52 -1.04 -0.22
N PRO A 173 -10.63 -1.55 -1.10
CA PRO A 173 -10.75 -1.31 -2.53
C PRO A 173 -11.92 -2.08 -3.14
N ASP A 174 -12.69 -1.40 -3.97
CA ASP A 174 -13.68 -2.00 -4.85
C ASP A 174 -13.00 -2.43 -6.16
N THR A 175 -12.22 -3.53 -6.08
CA THR A 175 -11.26 -3.94 -7.11
C THR A 175 -11.92 -4.28 -8.45
N LEU A 176 -13.13 -4.81 -8.43
CA LEU A 176 -13.82 -5.30 -9.62
C LEU A 176 -15.08 -4.48 -9.98
N GLY A 177 -15.47 -3.50 -9.18
CA GLY A 177 -16.65 -2.65 -9.40
C GLY A 177 -17.96 -3.25 -8.92
#